data_46937f58c16549df61214f433ab72bde
#
_entry.id   46937f58c16549df61214f433ab72bde
#
_cell.length_a   1.000
_cell.length_b   1.000
_cell.length_c   1.000
_cell.angle_alpha   90.00
_cell.angle_beta   90.00
_cell.angle_gamma   90.00
#
_symmetry.space_group_name_H-M   'P 1'
#
loop_
_entity.id
_entity.type
_entity.pdbx_description
1 polymer ?
#
loop_
_entity_poly.entity_id
_entity_poly.type
_entity_poly.pdbx_seq_one_letter_code
_entity_poly.pdbx_strand_id
1 'polypeptide(L)'
;MRRVVITGLGAVTPLASGVEATWARLLAGQSGAGAISRFDASHLATTYACEVPLGDGTDGTFNPDDAMAPKDRRKVDDFILYGMAAADQAVRDAN
;
A
#
# COMPACT_ATOMS: atom_id res chain seq x y z
N MET A 1 -7.07 -6.99 35.36
CA MET A 1 -6.68 -7.41 33.99
C MET A 1 -6.49 -6.17 33.12
N ARG A 2 -5.36 -6.08 32.44
CA ARG A 2 -5.12 -4.99 31.48
C ARG A 2 -5.92 -5.23 30.19
N ARG A 3 -6.46 -4.16 29.66
CA ARG A 3 -7.17 -4.20 28.39
C ARG A 3 -6.35 -3.43 27.35
N VAL A 4 -6.22 -4.02 26.18
CA VAL A 4 -5.55 -3.38 25.04
C VAL A 4 -6.57 -3.29 23.91
N VAL A 5 -6.69 -2.11 23.34
CA VAL A 5 -7.64 -1.86 22.24
C VAL A 5 -6.89 -1.28 21.05
N ILE A 6 -7.42 -1.56 19.87
CA ILE A 6 -6.92 -0.97 18.62
C ILE A 6 -7.72 0.29 18.37
N THR A 7 -7.05 1.44 18.25
CA THR A 7 -7.69 2.74 18.07
C THR A 7 -7.54 3.30 16.67
N GLY A 8 -6.66 2.73 15.85
CA GLY A 8 -6.47 3.20 14.50
C GLY A 8 -5.81 2.14 13.63
N LEU A 9 -6.15 2.16 12.35
CA LEU A 9 -5.64 1.23 11.36
C LEU A 9 -5.11 1.99 10.14
N GLY A 10 -4.06 1.45 9.54
CA GLY A 10 -3.54 1.92 8.27
C GLY A 10 -3.11 0.75 7.42
N ALA A 11 -3.21 0.89 6.11
CA ALA A 11 -2.84 -0.19 5.19
C ALA A 11 -2.39 0.37 3.84
N VAL A 12 -1.36 -0.26 3.29
CA VAL A 12 -0.98 -0.12 1.89
C VAL A 12 -0.86 -1.54 1.35
N THR A 13 -1.72 -1.90 0.42
CA THR A 13 -1.88 -3.28 -0.04
C THR A 13 -1.90 -3.34 -1.56
N PRO A 14 -1.76 -4.55 -2.15
CA PRO A 14 -1.93 -4.72 -3.59
C PRO A 14 -3.35 -4.38 -4.09
N LEU A 15 -4.34 -4.28 -3.21
CA LEU A 15 -5.68 -3.85 -3.60
C LEU A 15 -5.79 -2.33 -3.61
N ALA A 16 -5.25 -1.66 -2.60
CA ALA A 16 -5.36 -0.21 -2.50
C ALA A 16 -4.47 0.37 -1.40
N SER A 17 -4.29 1.68 -1.44
CA SER A 17 -3.80 2.45 -0.30
C SER A 17 -5.02 2.87 0.55
N GLY A 18 -4.98 2.55 1.83
CA GLY A 18 -6.06 2.83 2.76
C GLY A 18 -6.89 1.61 3.13
N VAL A 19 -7.34 1.57 4.40
CA VAL A 19 -8.08 0.45 4.94
C VAL A 19 -9.46 0.32 4.29
N GLU A 20 -10.17 1.44 4.13
CA GLU A 20 -11.54 1.41 3.57
C GLU A 20 -11.55 0.93 2.12
N ALA A 21 -10.67 1.46 1.28
CA ALA A 21 -10.58 1.05 -0.12
C ALA A 21 -10.14 -0.42 -0.23
N THR A 22 -9.18 -0.84 0.58
CA THR A 22 -8.73 -2.24 0.62
C THR A 22 -9.88 -3.16 1.02
N TRP A 23 -10.61 -2.80 2.08
CA TRP A 23 -11.72 -3.61 2.60
C TRP A 23 -12.85 -3.73 1.58
N ALA A 24 -13.21 -2.62 0.93
CA ALA A 24 -14.27 -2.62 -0.09
C ALA A 24 -13.92 -3.56 -1.25
N ARG A 25 -12.68 -3.53 -1.70
CA ARG A 25 -12.21 -4.39 -2.79
C ARG A 25 -12.12 -5.85 -2.39
N LEU A 26 -11.72 -6.09 -1.14
CA LEU A 26 -11.67 -7.43 -0.58
C LEU A 26 -13.08 -8.04 -0.53
N LEU A 27 -14.07 -7.28 -0.03
CA LEU A 27 -15.47 -7.72 0.00
C LEU A 27 -16.05 -7.96 -1.39
N ALA A 28 -15.59 -7.21 -2.38
CA ALA A 28 -16.01 -7.38 -3.77
C ALA A 28 -15.35 -8.60 -4.46
N GLY A 29 -14.45 -9.29 -3.76
CA GLY A 29 -13.76 -10.45 -4.31
C GLY A 29 -12.65 -10.11 -5.30
N GLN A 30 -12.15 -8.88 -5.28
CA GLN A 30 -11.07 -8.46 -6.18
C GLN A 30 -9.74 -9.04 -5.75
N SER A 31 -8.88 -9.34 -6.72
CA SER A 31 -7.51 -9.80 -6.49
C SER A 31 -6.53 -8.70 -6.84
N GLY A 32 -5.46 -8.59 -6.05
CA GLY A 32 -4.33 -7.71 -6.36
C GLY A 32 -3.27 -8.35 -7.23
N ALA A 33 -3.47 -9.61 -7.64
CA ALA A 33 -2.50 -10.30 -8.49
C ALA A 33 -2.64 -9.86 -9.95
N GLY A 34 -1.52 -9.71 -10.63
CA GLY A 34 -1.50 -9.33 -12.02
C GLY A 34 -0.12 -9.49 -12.63
N ALA A 35 0.01 -9.16 -13.90
CA ALA A 35 1.30 -9.22 -14.57
C ALA A 35 2.26 -8.22 -13.92
N ILE A 36 3.53 -8.63 -13.78
CA ILE A 36 4.56 -7.73 -13.26
C ILE A 36 4.73 -6.58 -14.26
N SER A 37 4.60 -5.34 -13.77
CA SER A 37 4.66 -4.14 -14.58
C SER A 37 5.90 -3.29 -14.34
N ARG A 38 6.61 -3.49 -13.22
CA ARG A 38 7.72 -2.61 -12.81
C ARG A 38 9.03 -2.92 -13.50
N PHE A 39 9.14 -4.12 -14.09
CA PHE A 39 10.27 -4.53 -14.90
C PHE A 39 9.84 -5.61 -15.88
N ASP A 40 10.70 -5.92 -16.86
CA ASP A 40 10.44 -6.98 -17.82
C ASP A 40 10.70 -8.35 -17.19
N ALA A 41 9.62 -9.08 -16.86
CA ALA A 41 9.70 -10.40 -16.26
C ALA A 41 9.44 -11.53 -17.26
N SER A 42 9.38 -11.23 -18.56
CA SER A 42 8.98 -12.20 -19.58
C SER A 42 9.88 -13.42 -19.65
N HIS A 43 11.14 -13.28 -19.22
CA HIS A 43 12.14 -14.36 -19.21
C HIS A 43 12.22 -15.12 -17.90
N LEU A 44 11.38 -14.76 -16.91
CA LEU A 44 11.38 -15.41 -15.59
C LEU A 44 10.35 -16.52 -15.53
N ALA A 45 10.55 -17.45 -14.60
CA ALA A 45 9.59 -18.54 -14.36
C ALA A 45 8.25 -18.03 -13.82
N THR A 46 8.27 -16.94 -13.01
CA THR A 46 7.09 -16.29 -12.50
C THR A 46 6.95 -14.92 -13.12
N THR A 47 5.79 -14.64 -13.74
CA THR A 47 5.55 -13.40 -14.48
C THR A 47 4.43 -12.56 -13.86
N TYR A 48 3.89 -12.97 -12.71
CA TYR A 48 2.84 -12.25 -12.01
C TYR A 48 3.26 -11.96 -10.58
N ALA A 49 2.68 -10.91 -10.00
CA ALA A 49 2.91 -10.52 -8.62
C ALA A 49 1.72 -9.71 -8.11
N CYS A 50 1.72 -9.45 -6.81
CA CYS A 50 0.76 -8.55 -6.19
C CYS A 50 1.47 -7.23 -5.92
N GLU A 51 1.30 -6.28 -6.82
CA GLU A 51 1.95 -4.97 -6.73
C GLU A 51 1.00 -3.95 -6.11
N VAL A 52 1.56 -3.02 -5.32
CA VAL A 52 0.80 -1.88 -4.80
C VAL A 52 0.44 -0.98 -5.99
N PRO A 53 -0.85 -0.62 -6.16
CA PRO A 53 -1.26 0.27 -7.26
C PRO A 53 -0.74 1.67 -7.02
N LEU A 54 0.14 2.14 -7.89
CA LEU A 54 0.74 3.47 -7.82
C LEU A 54 -0.07 4.46 -8.65
N GLY A 55 -0.17 5.69 -8.18
CA GLY A 55 -0.87 6.75 -8.86
C GLY A 55 -0.77 8.06 -8.11
N ASP A 56 -1.74 8.94 -8.34
CA ASP A 56 -1.79 10.26 -7.74
C ASP A 56 -2.54 10.31 -6.40
N GLY A 57 -2.93 9.17 -5.88
CA GLY A 57 -3.68 9.07 -4.63
C GLY A 57 -5.18 8.97 -4.81
N THR A 58 -5.68 9.12 -6.03
CA THR A 58 -7.10 8.95 -6.32
C THR A 58 -7.44 7.48 -6.58
N ASP A 59 -8.70 7.12 -6.37
CA ASP A 59 -9.23 5.76 -6.62
C ASP A 59 -8.42 4.66 -5.93
N GLY A 60 -7.96 4.92 -4.71
CA GLY A 60 -7.22 3.93 -3.93
C GLY A 60 -5.78 3.72 -4.36
N THR A 61 -5.25 4.52 -5.28
CA THR A 61 -3.85 4.42 -5.66
C THR A 61 -2.94 5.01 -4.59
N PHE A 62 -1.71 4.51 -4.55
CA PHE A 62 -0.70 5.01 -3.62
C PHE A 62 0.15 6.08 -4.32
N ASN A 63 0.17 7.28 -3.74
CA ASN A 63 1.04 8.35 -4.21
C ASN A 63 2.29 8.41 -3.33
N PRO A 64 3.46 8.01 -3.84
CA PRO A 64 4.69 8.04 -3.04
C PRO A 64 5.04 9.43 -2.50
N ASP A 65 4.66 10.49 -3.22
CA ASP A 65 4.97 11.87 -2.80
C ASP A 65 4.21 12.29 -1.54
N ASP A 66 3.04 11.69 -1.28
CA ASP A 66 2.27 11.95 -0.07
C ASP A 66 2.93 11.33 1.17
N ALA A 67 3.70 10.27 0.97
CA ALA A 67 4.33 9.53 2.07
C ALA A 67 5.69 10.11 2.44
N MET A 68 6.43 10.63 1.47
CA MET A 68 7.80 11.07 1.68
C MET A 68 8.22 12.03 0.57
N ALA A 69 9.02 13.04 0.90
CA ALA A 69 9.58 13.97 -0.08
C ALA A 69 10.46 13.21 -1.09
N PRO A 70 10.45 13.59 -2.38
CA PRO A 70 11.20 12.86 -3.42
C PRO A 70 12.69 12.68 -3.11
N LYS A 71 13.32 13.66 -2.49
CA LYS A 71 14.75 13.58 -2.14
C LYS A 71 15.02 12.49 -1.09
N ASP A 72 14.07 12.25 -0.20
CA ASP A 72 14.20 11.24 0.86
C ASP A 72 13.84 9.86 0.35
N ARG A 73 12.95 9.74 -0.63
CA ARG A 73 12.57 8.47 -1.24
C ARG A 73 13.74 7.74 -1.88
N ARG A 74 14.73 8.49 -2.37
CA ARG A 74 15.93 7.90 -2.99
C ARG A 74 16.80 7.13 -1.99
N LYS A 75 16.59 7.36 -0.69
CA LYS A 75 17.40 6.76 0.38
C LYS A 75 16.76 5.51 0.97
N VAL A 76 15.55 5.17 0.56
CA VAL A 76 14.79 4.07 1.16
C VAL A 76 14.22 3.16 0.08
N ASP A 77 14.06 1.88 0.44
CA ASP A 77 13.35 0.93 -0.40
C ASP A 77 11.83 1.10 -0.25
N ASP A 78 11.08 0.59 -1.22
CA ASP A 78 9.63 0.76 -1.27
C ASP A 78 8.92 0.22 -0.03
N PHE A 79 9.40 -0.88 0.56
CA PHE A 79 8.75 -1.43 1.75
C PHE A 79 8.78 -0.46 2.94
N ILE A 80 9.84 0.33 3.06
CA ILE A 80 9.95 1.36 4.09
C ILE A 80 8.92 2.45 3.83
N LEU A 81 8.79 2.87 2.57
CA LEU A 81 7.82 3.87 2.15
C LEU A 81 6.39 3.44 2.46
N TYR A 82 6.04 2.20 2.12
CA TYR A 82 4.71 1.64 2.39
C TYR A 82 4.45 1.54 3.89
N GLY A 83 5.44 1.10 4.65
CA GLY A 83 5.34 1.00 6.11
C GLY A 83 5.11 2.35 6.77
N MET A 84 5.83 3.38 6.33
CA MET A 84 5.65 4.74 6.84
C MET A 84 4.28 5.30 6.49
N ALA A 85 3.80 5.07 5.27
CA ALA A 85 2.48 5.52 4.85
C ALA A 85 1.38 4.84 5.67
N ALA A 86 1.47 3.53 5.86
CA ALA A 86 0.50 2.79 6.66
C ALA A 86 0.51 3.25 8.13
N ALA A 87 1.69 3.48 8.69
CA ALA A 87 1.82 3.98 10.06
C ALA A 87 1.19 5.38 10.21
N ASP A 88 1.43 6.27 9.25
CA ASP A 88 0.83 7.60 9.26
C ASP A 88 -0.69 7.53 9.20
N GLN A 89 -1.24 6.66 8.35
CA GLN A 89 -2.68 6.41 8.28
C GLN A 89 -3.24 5.94 9.64
N ALA A 90 -2.55 5.00 10.28
CA ALA A 90 -2.99 4.45 11.56
C ALA A 90 -3.00 5.51 12.66
N VAL A 91 -1.97 6.34 12.72
CA VAL A 91 -1.88 7.44 13.70
C VAL A 91 -2.98 8.47 13.47
N ARG A 92 -3.24 8.85 12.22
CA ARG A 92 -4.32 9.78 11.88
C ARG A 92 -5.69 9.21 12.19
N ASP A 93 -5.89 7.93 11.93
CA ASP A 93 -7.15 7.22 12.21
C ASP A 93 -7.41 7.14 13.73
N ALA A 94 -6.36 6.96 14.51
CA ALA A 94 -6.46 6.94 15.97
C ALA A 94 -6.73 8.33 16.57
N ASN A 95 -6.44 9.36 15.79
CA ASN A 95 -6.65 10.75 16.17
C ASN A 95 -5.72 11.15 17.31
#